data_66c9ab6b02f013a27cb7b30ff532cef5
#
_entry.id   66c9ab6b02f013a27cb7b30ff532cef5
#
_cell.length_a   1.000
_cell.length_b   1.000
_cell.length_c   1.000
_cell.angle_alpha   90.00
_cell.angle_beta   90.00
_cell.angle_gamma   90.00
#
_symmetry.space_group_name_H-M   'P 1'
#
loop_
_entity.id
_entity.type
_entity.pdbx_description
1 polymer ?
#
loop_
_entity_poly.entity_id
_entity_poly.type
_entity_poly.pdbx_seq_one_letter_code
_entity_poly.pdbx_strand_id
1 'polypeptide(L)'
;MFLFEHKDKMILAVNNEYANNDLLHPTNASKKPETLDDVNKNKYAHGVSIVEVENKSGKWSIVKDSIYNRRITAETNIELTGPARGSVYVKTDMDLSGSKVKGTFNNCASGKTPWGSYLTCEENFNSYFMSSDANEKITPEFKRYGISVKDWGYGWGKYDDRFDISKVPNEANRHGYVVEIDPTQPNSIPKKRTALGRFKHENAEVVLTKDNRIVVYMGDDERGEFVYKFMADKKFEPKCDNSNLLEDGTLYAGKFNEDGSGNWMILDEKSTGMKKAEICVYTRQAASKVNATTMDRPEWVASHPLKSEIYLALTNNSNRGKSDAMPINAANPRAENKYGQIIRWIPENNDHTSNNFKWEIFLLAGNPKVHANPNAGSKNITVQNMFNSPDGIGFDSKGVLWIQTDGNYSNKGDFEGQGNNMMLYADTNSKKIKRFLVGPVACEITGLCFSPDKKTMFVGVQHPGEDGNESHFPGGGDTRPRSSVVAISMKNNQAFL
;
A
#
# COMPACT_ATOMS: atom_id res chain seq x y z
N MET A 1 -4.16 -8.20 -1.09
CA MET A 1 -4.29 -9.68 -1.24
C MET A 1 -4.26 -10.09 -2.71
N PHE A 2 -3.77 -11.34 -3.01
CA PHE A 2 -3.85 -11.96 -4.34
C PHE A 2 -4.07 -13.46 -4.24
N LEU A 3 -4.79 -14.01 -5.22
CA LEU A 3 -5.00 -15.44 -5.39
C LEU A 3 -4.07 -15.97 -6.49
N PHE A 4 -3.38 -17.08 -6.19
CA PHE A 4 -2.41 -17.73 -7.07
C PHE A 4 -2.90 -19.14 -7.40
N GLU A 5 -2.83 -19.49 -8.69
CA GLU A 5 -3.01 -20.87 -9.13
C GLU A 5 -1.65 -21.58 -9.10
N HIS A 6 -1.59 -22.73 -8.47
CA HIS A 6 -0.42 -23.60 -8.47
C HIS A 6 -0.84 -25.05 -8.62
N LYS A 7 -0.55 -25.64 -9.79
CA LYS A 7 -1.07 -26.97 -10.15
C LYS A 7 -2.62 -26.95 -10.09
N ASP A 8 -3.20 -27.78 -9.25
CA ASP A 8 -4.65 -27.90 -9.01
C ASP A 8 -5.14 -27.14 -7.75
N LYS A 9 -4.28 -26.29 -7.18
CA LYS A 9 -4.53 -25.60 -5.90
C LYS A 9 -4.66 -24.11 -6.08
N MET A 10 -5.42 -23.50 -5.17
CA MET A 10 -5.53 -22.05 -5.03
C MET A 10 -4.85 -21.61 -3.75
N ILE A 11 -3.93 -20.66 -3.86
CA ILE A 11 -3.18 -20.12 -2.72
C ILE A 11 -3.50 -18.64 -2.59
N LEU A 12 -4.06 -18.25 -1.46
CA LEU A 12 -4.39 -16.86 -1.15
C LEU A 12 -3.29 -16.27 -0.26
N ALA A 13 -2.69 -15.16 -0.70
CA ALA A 13 -1.80 -14.34 0.10
C ALA A 13 -2.55 -13.09 0.57
N VAL A 14 -2.53 -12.83 1.88
CA VAL A 14 -3.24 -11.71 2.53
C VAL A 14 -2.31 -11.01 3.50
N ASN A 15 -2.26 -9.69 3.43
CA ASN A 15 -1.55 -8.86 4.39
C ASN A 15 -2.30 -8.80 5.74
N ASN A 16 -1.53 -8.74 6.81
CA ASN A 16 -1.98 -8.41 8.16
C ASN A 16 -1.18 -7.17 8.56
N GLU A 17 -1.74 -6.02 8.27
CA GLU A 17 -1.05 -4.73 8.29
C GLU A 17 -0.60 -4.38 9.71
N TYR A 18 -1.57 -4.14 10.60
CA TYR A 18 -1.32 -3.82 12.00
C TYR A 18 -2.31 -4.52 12.92
N ALA A 19 -2.01 -4.51 14.20
CA ALA A 19 -2.85 -5.06 15.23
C ALA A 19 -3.60 -3.96 16.00
N ASN A 20 -4.91 -4.07 16.08
CA ASN A 20 -5.69 -3.26 17.01
C ASN A 20 -5.38 -3.73 18.44
N ASN A 21 -4.65 -2.91 19.19
CA ASN A 21 -4.14 -3.25 20.51
C ASN A 21 -5.28 -3.53 21.52
N ASP A 22 -6.40 -2.83 21.45
CA ASP A 22 -7.55 -3.02 22.35
C ASP A 22 -8.16 -4.42 22.18
N LEU A 23 -8.17 -4.92 20.96
CA LEU A 23 -8.66 -6.27 20.66
C LEU A 23 -7.62 -7.35 20.96
N LEU A 24 -6.34 -7.06 20.73
CA LEU A 24 -5.24 -8.02 20.92
C LEU A 24 -4.87 -8.17 22.39
N HIS A 25 -4.95 -7.09 23.19
CA HIS A 25 -4.60 -7.03 24.60
C HIS A 25 -5.77 -6.57 25.49
N PRO A 26 -6.92 -7.23 25.43
CA PRO A 26 -8.15 -6.74 26.09
C PRO A 26 -8.08 -6.78 27.63
N THR A 27 -7.17 -7.56 28.20
CA THR A 27 -6.97 -7.71 29.66
C THR A 27 -5.93 -6.77 30.23
N ASN A 28 -5.07 -6.17 29.39
CA ASN A 28 -4.07 -5.22 29.85
C ASN A 28 -4.74 -3.90 30.27
N ALA A 29 -4.26 -3.29 31.34
CA ALA A 29 -4.83 -2.06 31.86
C ALA A 29 -4.72 -0.89 30.88
N SER A 30 -3.58 -0.81 30.17
CA SER A 30 -3.32 0.21 29.14
C SER A 30 -3.95 -0.10 27.77
N LYS A 31 -4.51 -1.30 27.60
CA LYS A 31 -4.92 -1.82 26.27
C LYS A 31 -3.79 -1.84 25.24
N LYS A 32 -2.53 -1.99 25.70
CA LYS A 32 -1.30 -2.00 24.91
C LYS A 32 -0.40 -3.14 25.36
N PRO A 33 0.66 -3.49 24.63
CA PRO A 33 1.68 -4.42 25.11
C PRO A 33 2.32 -3.92 26.42
N GLU A 34 2.32 -4.76 27.47
CA GLU A 34 2.89 -4.46 28.80
C GLU A 34 4.03 -5.41 29.16
N THR A 35 4.20 -6.49 28.41
CA THR A 35 5.23 -7.51 28.62
C THR A 35 5.93 -7.88 27.30
N LEU A 36 7.06 -8.58 27.41
CA LEU A 36 7.73 -9.16 26.24
C LEU A 36 6.82 -10.12 25.46
N ASP A 37 6.02 -10.89 26.16
CA ASP A 37 5.07 -11.83 25.54
C ASP A 37 3.98 -11.09 24.74
N ASP A 38 3.47 -9.98 25.26
CA ASP A 38 2.55 -9.10 24.54
C ASP A 38 3.17 -8.52 23.28
N VAL A 39 4.41 -8.05 23.36
CA VAL A 39 5.15 -7.54 22.19
C VAL A 39 5.36 -8.65 21.17
N ASN A 40 5.73 -9.85 21.58
CA ASN A 40 5.86 -10.99 20.69
C ASN A 40 4.52 -11.34 20.03
N LYS A 41 3.45 -11.39 20.79
CA LYS A 41 2.08 -11.61 20.26
C LYS A 41 1.73 -10.53 19.22
N ASN A 42 2.05 -9.28 19.49
CA ASN A 42 1.82 -8.16 18.57
C ASN A 42 2.65 -8.34 17.28
N LYS A 43 3.96 -8.65 17.38
CA LYS A 43 4.84 -8.92 16.23
C LYS A 43 4.33 -10.08 15.36
N TYR A 44 3.84 -11.16 15.96
CA TYR A 44 3.27 -12.30 15.24
C TYR A 44 1.91 -12.01 14.62
N ALA A 45 1.20 -10.98 15.04
CA ALA A 45 -0.06 -10.56 14.44
C ALA A 45 0.15 -9.82 13.10
N HIS A 46 1.33 -9.25 12.86
CA HIS A 46 1.69 -8.52 11.65
C HIS A 46 2.18 -9.43 10.50
N GLY A 47 2.31 -8.86 9.32
CA GLY A 47 2.96 -9.47 8.17
C GLY A 47 2.01 -10.07 7.15
N VAL A 48 2.26 -11.29 6.68
CA VAL A 48 1.50 -11.93 5.60
C VAL A 48 1.05 -13.32 5.99
N SER A 49 -0.23 -13.63 5.73
CA SER A 49 -0.80 -14.97 5.76
C SER A 49 -0.81 -15.55 4.35
N ILE A 50 -0.26 -16.73 4.16
CA ILE A 50 -0.37 -17.52 2.93
C ILE A 50 -1.15 -18.77 3.28
N VAL A 51 -2.26 -19.01 2.58
CA VAL A 51 -3.16 -20.13 2.86
C VAL A 51 -3.67 -20.78 1.58
N GLU A 52 -3.70 -22.10 1.56
CA GLU A 52 -4.44 -22.82 0.53
C GLU A 52 -5.94 -22.69 0.77
N VAL A 53 -6.67 -22.33 -0.28
CA VAL A 53 -8.13 -22.20 -0.24
C VAL A 53 -8.76 -23.08 -1.31
N GLU A 54 -9.96 -23.56 -1.04
CA GLU A 54 -10.74 -24.36 -1.98
C GLU A 54 -12.16 -23.82 -2.12
N ASN A 55 -12.72 -23.97 -3.31
CA ASN A 55 -14.12 -23.67 -3.59
C ASN A 55 -14.92 -24.96 -3.74
N LYS A 56 -15.85 -25.21 -2.83
CA LYS A 56 -16.80 -26.32 -2.91
C LYS A 56 -18.20 -25.76 -3.10
N SER A 57 -18.75 -25.93 -4.31
CA SER A 57 -20.12 -25.49 -4.64
C SER A 57 -20.39 -24.00 -4.36
N GLY A 58 -19.42 -23.12 -4.65
CA GLY A 58 -19.53 -21.68 -4.43
C GLY A 58 -19.14 -21.19 -3.04
N LYS A 59 -18.81 -22.10 -2.13
CA LYS A 59 -18.32 -21.76 -0.78
C LYS A 59 -16.79 -21.93 -0.70
N TRP A 60 -16.11 -20.86 -0.41
CA TRP A 60 -14.67 -20.84 -0.18
C TRP A 60 -14.34 -21.21 1.27
N SER A 61 -13.30 -22.00 1.45
CA SER A 61 -12.78 -22.41 2.75
C SER A 61 -11.27 -22.61 2.73
N ILE A 62 -10.64 -22.48 3.90
CA ILE A 62 -9.21 -22.73 4.07
C ILE A 62 -8.98 -24.24 4.19
N VAL A 63 -7.98 -24.76 3.47
CA VAL A 63 -7.47 -26.12 3.63
C VAL A 63 -6.47 -26.12 4.78
N LYS A 64 -6.89 -26.54 5.98
CA LYS A 64 -6.14 -26.32 7.23
C LYS A 64 -4.77 -27.01 7.25
N ASP A 65 -4.66 -28.21 6.72
CA ASP A 65 -3.43 -29.05 6.79
C ASP A 65 -2.56 -28.93 5.53
N SER A 66 -2.69 -27.84 4.79
CA SER A 66 -1.89 -27.63 3.59
C SER A 66 -0.45 -27.28 3.92
N ILE A 67 0.49 -27.87 3.17
CA ILE A 67 1.92 -27.56 3.23
C ILE A 67 2.24 -26.12 2.82
N TYR A 68 1.33 -25.44 2.10
CA TYR A 68 1.51 -24.05 1.66
C TYR A 68 1.14 -23.05 2.74
N ASN A 69 0.42 -23.48 3.79
CA ASN A 69 0.01 -22.57 4.87
C ASN A 69 1.20 -22.11 5.67
N ARG A 70 1.46 -20.81 5.64
CA ARG A 70 2.52 -20.19 6.46
C ARG A 70 2.23 -18.75 6.81
N ARG A 71 2.90 -18.29 7.85
CA ARG A 71 2.93 -16.89 8.26
C ARG A 71 4.32 -16.31 8.01
N ILE A 72 4.35 -15.10 7.46
CA ILE A 72 5.54 -14.26 7.39
C ILE A 72 5.25 -13.08 8.31
N THR A 73 6.09 -12.85 9.32
CA THR A 73 5.82 -11.96 10.46
C THR A 73 6.99 -11.00 10.69
N ALA A 74 6.89 -10.16 11.71
CA ALA A 74 7.98 -9.29 12.15
C ALA A 74 9.22 -10.06 12.69
N GLU A 75 9.15 -11.40 12.82
CA GLU A 75 10.26 -12.25 13.26
C GLU A 75 10.81 -13.19 12.15
N THR A 76 10.23 -13.15 10.95
CA THR A 76 10.68 -13.98 9.83
C THR A 76 12.02 -13.48 9.28
N ASN A 77 12.95 -14.40 9.02
CA ASN A 77 14.20 -14.04 8.34
C ASN A 77 13.94 -13.65 6.89
N ILE A 78 14.47 -12.51 6.47
CA ILE A 78 14.28 -11.93 5.13
C ILE A 78 15.64 -11.51 4.57
N GLU A 79 15.86 -11.69 3.28
CA GLU A 79 17.05 -11.18 2.60
C GLU A 79 16.85 -9.72 2.18
N LEU A 80 17.88 -8.90 2.38
CA LEU A 80 17.99 -7.60 1.72
C LEU A 80 18.64 -7.81 0.36
N THR A 81 18.04 -7.30 -0.71
CA THR A 81 18.54 -7.38 -2.08
C THR A 81 18.61 -5.99 -2.72
N GLY A 82 19.27 -5.88 -3.87
CA GLY A 82 19.40 -4.61 -4.57
C GLY A 82 20.48 -3.68 -4.00
N PRO A 83 20.49 -2.39 -4.42
CA PRO A 83 21.64 -1.50 -4.22
C PRO A 83 21.97 -1.15 -2.76
N ALA A 84 21.00 -1.18 -1.84
CA ALA A 84 21.27 -0.89 -0.44
C ALA A 84 21.92 -2.06 0.31
N ARG A 85 21.82 -3.30 -0.22
CA ARG A 85 22.44 -4.48 0.40
C ARG A 85 23.94 -4.26 0.62
N GLY A 86 24.39 -4.51 1.86
CA GLY A 86 25.78 -4.39 2.24
C GLY A 86 26.30 -2.96 2.41
N SER A 87 25.48 -1.94 2.14
CA SER A 87 25.85 -0.56 2.35
C SER A 87 25.97 -0.20 3.84
N VAL A 88 26.68 0.86 4.15
CA VAL A 88 26.82 1.36 5.53
C VAL A 88 25.48 1.76 6.16
N TYR A 89 24.50 2.08 5.37
CA TYR A 89 23.17 2.52 5.81
C TYR A 89 22.31 1.41 6.41
N VAL A 90 22.59 0.14 6.09
CA VAL A 90 21.78 -1.02 6.48
C VAL A 90 22.55 -2.05 7.31
N LYS A 91 23.81 -1.80 7.63
CA LYS A 91 24.61 -2.62 8.55
C LYS A 91 24.24 -2.32 9.99
N THR A 92 24.12 -3.36 10.79
CA THR A 92 23.91 -3.28 12.24
C THR A 92 24.90 -4.22 12.95
N ASP A 93 25.06 -4.09 14.26
CA ASP A 93 25.90 -5.02 15.04
C ASP A 93 25.38 -6.46 14.99
N MET A 94 24.07 -6.64 14.74
CA MET A 94 23.45 -7.96 14.58
C MET A 94 23.61 -8.52 13.15
N ASP A 95 23.93 -7.67 12.17
CA ASP A 95 24.18 -8.05 10.78
C ASP A 95 25.22 -7.13 10.13
N LEU A 96 26.48 -7.44 10.36
CA LEU A 96 27.63 -6.71 9.78
C LEU A 96 27.69 -6.85 8.25
N SER A 97 27.02 -7.84 7.67
CA SER A 97 26.93 -8.01 6.22
C SER A 97 25.96 -7.02 5.57
N GLY A 98 24.95 -6.52 6.31
CA GLY A 98 23.87 -5.70 5.77
C GLY A 98 23.05 -6.42 4.70
N SER A 99 22.90 -7.74 4.80
CA SER A 99 22.25 -8.56 3.80
C SER A 99 21.04 -9.34 4.31
N LYS A 100 20.79 -9.34 5.62
CA LYS A 100 19.71 -10.08 6.28
C LYS A 100 18.98 -9.14 7.24
N VAL A 101 17.67 -9.27 7.31
CA VAL A 101 16.83 -8.51 8.24
C VAL A 101 15.76 -9.42 8.82
N LYS A 102 15.38 -9.19 10.05
CA LYS A 102 14.21 -9.84 10.63
C LYS A 102 12.96 -9.02 10.37
N GLY A 103 11.99 -9.65 9.76
CA GLY A 103 10.61 -9.24 9.75
C GLY A 103 10.17 -8.28 8.67
N THR A 104 8.86 -8.34 8.48
CA THR A 104 8.06 -7.37 7.76
C THR A 104 6.82 -7.06 8.59
N PHE A 105 6.42 -5.81 8.58
CA PHE A 105 5.29 -5.30 9.37
C PHE A 105 4.73 -4.04 8.73
N ASN A 106 3.53 -3.65 9.13
CA ASN A 106 2.70 -2.64 8.50
C ASN A 106 2.59 -2.87 6.98
N ASN A 107 2.20 -4.09 6.64
CA ASN A 107 2.05 -4.52 5.26
C ASN A 107 0.67 -4.07 4.75
N CYS A 108 0.61 -2.90 4.14
CA CYS A 108 -0.65 -2.31 3.71
C CYS A 108 -1.19 -3.02 2.46
N ALA A 109 -0.77 -2.60 1.30
CA ALA A 109 -1.27 -3.16 0.06
C ALA A 109 -0.25 -4.10 -0.62
N SER A 110 -0.48 -4.47 -1.86
CA SER A 110 0.27 -5.54 -2.50
C SER A 110 0.35 -5.40 -4.02
N GLY A 111 1.23 -6.19 -4.63
CA GLY A 111 1.35 -6.38 -6.06
C GLY A 111 1.52 -7.85 -6.41
N LYS A 112 1.46 -8.16 -7.71
CA LYS A 112 1.71 -9.49 -8.26
C LYS A 112 2.65 -9.39 -9.45
N THR A 113 3.67 -10.24 -9.47
CA THR A 113 4.61 -10.26 -10.59
C THR A 113 4.15 -11.20 -11.70
N PRO A 114 4.59 -10.99 -12.96
CA PRO A 114 4.33 -11.92 -14.06
C PRO A 114 4.93 -13.33 -13.86
N TRP A 115 5.92 -13.48 -12.97
CA TRP A 115 6.51 -14.78 -12.62
C TRP A 115 5.87 -15.44 -11.40
N GLY A 116 4.77 -14.87 -10.88
CA GLY A 116 3.94 -15.53 -9.88
C GLY A 116 4.32 -15.27 -8.44
N SER A 117 5.16 -14.28 -8.13
CA SER A 117 5.42 -13.88 -6.75
C SER A 117 4.43 -12.81 -6.27
N TYR A 118 4.25 -12.76 -4.95
CA TYR A 118 3.49 -11.76 -4.21
C TYR A 118 4.41 -10.66 -3.74
N LEU A 119 4.03 -9.42 -3.95
CA LEU A 119 4.71 -8.24 -3.42
C LEU A 119 3.86 -7.67 -2.29
N THR A 120 4.39 -7.64 -1.08
CA THR A 120 3.77 -6.95 0.05
C THR A 120 4.53 -5.67 0.34
N CYS A 121 3.83 -4.62 0.74
CA CYS A 121 4.35 -3.27 0.81
C CYS A 121 4.37 -2.77 2.26
N GLU A 122 5.55 -2.42 2.78
CA GLU A 122 5.71 -1.85 4.12
C GLU A 122 5.39 -0.35 4.08
N GLU A 123 4.35 0.07 4.79
CA GLU A 123 3.86 1.44 4.78
C GLU A 123 4.26 2.20 6.05
N ASN A 124 3.47 2.18 7.11
CA ASN A 124 3.70 2.95 8.34
C ASN A 124 4.77 2.37 9.29
N PHE A 125 5.85 1.81 8.73
CA PHE A 125 6.95 1.16 9.46
C PHE A 125 7.61 2.06 10.52
N ASN A 126 7.57 3.38 10.33
CA ASN A 126 8.16 4.36 11.24
C ASN A 126 7.55 4.32 12.65
N SER A 127 6.30 3.91 12.77
CA SER A 127 5.54 3.93 14.04
C SER A 127 5.99 2.86 15.04
N TYR A 128 6.79 1.90 14.60
CA TYR A 128 7.31 0.82 15.47
C TYR A 128 8.64 1.17 16.15
N PHE A 129 9.31 2.22 15.67
CA PHE A 129 10.60 2.68 16.21
C PHE A 129 10.38 3.76 17.25
N MET A 130 11.22 3.74 18.27
CA MET A 130 11.26 4.73 19.35
C MET A 130 12.71 4.93 19.83
N SER A 131 12.97 5.82 20.77
CA SER A 131 14.23 5.90 21.51
C SER A 131 13.99 5.74 23.00
N SER A 132 14.82 4.94 23.67
CA SER A 132 14.90 4.91 25.13
C SER A 132 15.71 6.10 25.70
N ASP A 133 16.52 6.77 24.88
CA ASP A 133 17.16 8.04 25.24
C ASP A 133 16.25 9.21 24.82
N ALA A 134 15.68 9.89 25.80
CA ALA A 134 14.84 11.07 25.58
C ALA A 134 15.59 12.26 24.95
N ASN A 135 16.92 12.26 25.02
CA ASN A 135 17.79 13.31 24.44
C ASN A 135 18.33 12.94 23.06
N GLU A 136 17.90 11.79 22.49
CA GLU A 136 18.33 11.33 21.17
C GLU A 136 18.05 12.40 20.11
N LYS A 137 19.09 12.74 19.36
CA LYS A 137 19.00 13.73 18.27
C LYS A 137 18.52 13.06 17.01
N ILE A 138 17.24 13.27 16.69
CA ILE A 138 16.67 12.76 15.46
C ILE A 138 17.30 13.44 14.25
N THR A 139 17.88 12.66 13.36
CA THR A 139 18.51 13.14 12.13
C THR A 139 17.46 13.72 11.17
N PRO A 140 17.83 14.63 10.25
CA PRO A 140 16.92 15.12 9.21
C PRO A 140 16.29 13.97 8.39
N GLU A 141 17.05 12.90 8.14
CA GLU A 141 16.61 11.71 7.43
C GLU A 141 15.52 10.99 8.21
N PHE A 142 15.73 10.70 9.48
CA PHE A 142 14.72 10.08 10.34
C PHE A 142 13.46 10.92 10.46
N LYS A 143 13.63 12.23 10.67
CA LYS A 143 12.51 13.18 10.72
C LYS A 143 11.67 13.16 9.44
N ARG A 144 12.31 13.05 8.26
CA ARG A 144 11.63 12.98 6.96
C ARG A 144 10.75 11.74 6.83
N TYR A 145 11.12 10.64 7.48
CA TYR A 145 10.36 9.39 7.51
C TYR A 145 9.38 9.30 8.70
N GLY A 146 9.26 10.34 9.52
CA GLY A 146 8.40 10.33 10.69
C GLY A 146 8.91 9.47 11.86
N ILE A 147 10.20 9.07 11.82
CA ILE A 147 10.85 8.37 12.93
C ILE A 147 11.18 9.38 14.01
N SER A 148 10.83 9.08 15.25
CA SER A 148 10.98 9.98 16.39
C SER A 148 11.35 9.22 17.66
N VAL A 149 11.63 9.94 18.74
CA VAL A 149 11.86 9.32 20.06
C VAL A 149 10.59 8.72 20.67
N LYS A 150 9.42 9.09 20.16
CA LYS A 150 8.11 8.73 20.73
C LYS A 150 7.74 7.27 20.42
N ASP A 151 7.34 6.52 21.45
CA ASP A 151 6.60 5.27 21.27
C ASP A 151 5.14 5.57 20.85
N TRP A 152 4.76 5.13 19.67
CA TRP A 152 3.41 5.34 19.13
C TRP A 152 2.36 4.38 19.72
N GLY A 153 2.77 3.50 20.62
CA GLY A 153 1.88 2.61 21.35
C GLY A 153 2.10 1.13 21.07
N TYR A 154 3.04 0.77 20.18
CA TYR A 154 3.40 -0.61 19.94
C TYR A 154 4.35 -1.17 21.01
N GLY A 155 5.18 -0.32 21.64
CA GLY A 155 6.08 -0.69 22.73
C GLY A 155 7.22 -1.64 22.35
N TRP A 156 7.46 -1.89 21.06
CA TRP A 156 8.43 -2.89 20.62
C TRP A 156 9.85 -2.54 21.08
N GLY A 157 10.24 -1.28 20.96
CA GLY A 157 11.58 -0.83 21.38
C GLY A 157 11.86 -0.91 22.89
N LYS A 158 10.84 -1.15 23.73
CA LYS A 158 11.02 -1.39 25.15
C LYS A 158 11.56 -2.79 25.47
N TYR A 159 11.31 -3.75 24.57
CA TYR A 159 11.60 -5.18 24.79
C TYR A 159 12.48 -5.79 23.69
N ASP A 160 12.68 -5.08 22.57
CA ASP A 160 13.53 -5.52 21.46
C ASP A 160 14.35 -4.33 20.96
N ASP A 161 15.65 -4.39 21.22
CA ASP A 161 16.61 -3.33 20.91
C ASP A 161 16.64 -2.93 19.44
N ARG A 162 16.21 -3.81 18.53
CA ARG A 162 16.08 -3.50 17.10
C ARG A 162 15.19 -2.29 16.82
N PHE A 163 14.18 -2.07 17.65
CA PHE A 163 13.22 -0.98 17.51
C PHE A 163 13.53 0.25 18.34
N ASP A 164 14.69 0.25 19.03
CA ASP A 164 15.23 1.39 19.76
C ASP A 164 16.36 2.04 18.94
N ILE A 165 16.08 3.20 18.33
CA ILE A 165 17.02 3.89 17.44
C ILE A 165 18.27 4.40 18.15
N SER A 166 18.25 4.58 19.49
CA SER A 166 19.44 4.92 20.26
C SER A 166 20.41 3.74 20.40
N LYS A 167 19.92 2.50 20.25
CA LYS A 167 20.71 1.27 20.34
C LYS A 167 21.07 0.71 18.96
N VAL A 168 20.12 0.66 18.03
CA VAL A 168 20.30 0.09 16.68
C VAL A 168 19.77 1.06 15.62
N PRO A 169 20.41 2.21 15.38
CA PRO A 169 19.87 3.27 14.53
C PRO A 169 19.61 2.82 13.09
N ASN A 170 20.48 1.99 12.52
CA ASN A 170 20.33 1.55 11.13
C ASN A 170 19.21 0.52 10.91
N GLU A 171 18.65 -0.08 11.96
CA GLU A 171 17.55 -1.01 11.80
C GLU A 171 16.34 -0.35 11.13
N ALA A 172 16.06 0.92 11.49
CA ALA A 172 14.97 1.68 10.87
C ALA A 172 15.16 1.86 9.35
N ASN A 173 16.39 1.85 8.83
CA ASN A 173 16.71 1.94 7.40
C ASN A 173 16.46 0.62 6.63
N ARG A 174 16.16 -0.46 7.33
CA ARG A 174 15.98 -1.81 6.80
C ARG A 174 14.49 -2.15 6.57
N HIS A 175 13.60 -1.19 6.82
CA HIS A 175 12.15 -1.28 6.70
C HIS A 175 11.59 -0.12 5.88
N GLY A 176 10.38 -0.29 5.33
CA GLY A 176 9.78 0.63 4.38
C GLY A 176 10.07 0.25 2.93
N TYR A 177 10.13 -1.05 2.65
CA TYR A 177 10.38 -1.60 1.32
C TYR A 177 9.25 -2.50 0.83
N VAL A 178 9.26 -2.78 -0.45
CA VAL A 178 8.48 -3.89 -1.03
C VAL A 178 9.18 -5.21 -0.70
N VAL A 179 8.42 -6.18 -0.21
CA VAL A 179 8.89 -7.53 0.14
C VAL A 179 8.28 -8.53 -0.83
N GLU A 180 9.14 -9.23 -1.57
CA GLU A 180 8.72 -10.26 -2.51
C GLU A 180 8.72 -11.63 -1.84
N ILE A 181 7.62 -12.36 -2.07
CA ILE A 181 7.35 -13.67 -1.48
C ILE A 181 6.90 -14.61 -2.60
N ASP A 182 7.48 -15.80 -2.71
CA ASP A 182 6.91 -16.86 -3.53
C ASP A 182 5.86 -17.63 -2.71
N PRO A 183 4.56 -17.47 -3.00
CA PRO A 183 3.50 -18.12 -2.25
C PRO A 183 3.41 -19.63 -2.52
N THR A 184 4.03 -20.11 -3.60
CA THR A 184 3.99 -21.50 -4.03
C THR A 184 5.16 -22.35 -3.49
N GLN A 185 6.14 -21.67 -2.85
CA GLN A 185 7.33 -22.32 -2.26
C GLN A 185 7.34 -22.13 -0.76
N PRO A 186 6.82 -23.07 0.04
CA PRO A 186 6.62 -22.92 1.49
C PRO A 186 7.86 -22.55 2.28
N ASN A 187 9.04 -22.98 1.82
CA ASN A 187 10.32 -22.78 2.49
C ASN A 187 11.15 -21.64 1.88
N SER A 188 10.63 -20.91 0.90
CA SER A 188 11.37 -19.78 0.30
C SER A 188 11.59 -18.66 1.31
N ILE A 189 12.75 -18.04 1.24
CA ILE A 189 13.07 -16.85 2.06
C ILE A 189 12.54 -15.62 1.33
N PRO A 190 11.73 -14.79 1.97
CA PRO A 190 11.28 -13.53 1.39
C PRO A 190 12.44 -12.58 1.11
N LYS A 191 12.26 -11.64 0.18
CA LYS A 191 13.30 -10.69 -0.24
C LYS A 191 12.79 -9.26 -0.16
N LYS A 192 13.47 -8.38 0.58
CA LYS A 192 13.21 -6.93 0.51
C LYS A 192 13.92 -6.34 -0.68
N ARG A 193 13.17 -5.67 -1.54
CA ARG A 193 13.61 -5.17 -2.86
C ARG A 193 14.03 -3.71 -2.77
N THR A 194 15.25 -3.44 -2.29
CA THR A 194 15.72 -2.06 -2.03
C THR A 194 15.82 -1.20 -3.29
N ALA A 195 15.95 -1.80 -4.48
CA ALA A 195 15.96 -1.07 -5.74
C ALA A 195 14.64 -0.32 -6.03
N LEU A 196 13.53 -0.73 -5.40
CA LEU A 196 12.23 -0.06 -5.50
C LEU A 196 12.14 1.21 -4.64
N GLY A 197 13.18 1.54 -3.89
CA GLY A 197 13.22 2.68 -2.98
C GLY A 197 12.61 2.38 -1.61
N ARG A 198 12.87 3.28 -0.65
CA ARG A 198 12.35 3.22 0.71
C ARG A 198 11.41 4.39 0.97
N PHE A 199 10.17 4.10 1.28
CA PHE A 199 9.12 5.05 1.65
C PHE A 199 7.92 4.29 2.24
N LYS A 200 6.82 4.96 2.55
CA LYS A 200 5.58 4.32 2.98
C LYS A 200 4.88 3.75 1.76
N HIS A 201 5.26 2.51 1.41
CA HIS A 201 4.71 1.84 0.23
C HIS A 201 3.27 1.43 0.45
N GLU A 202 2.39 1.96 -0.39
CA GLU A 202 1.02 1.50 -0.46
C GLU A 202 0.93 0.19 -1.25
N ASN A 203 0.99 0.25 -2.56
CA ASN A 203 1.06 -0.94 -3.39
C ASN A 203 2.25 -0.89 -4.37
N ALA A 204 2.45 -2.00 -5.07
CA ALA A 204 3.44 -2.12 -6.13
C ALA A 204 2.76 -2.64 -7.41
N GLU A 205 2.29 -1.72 -8.25
CA GLU A 205 1.61 -2.08 -9.49
C GLU A 205 2.62 -2.45 -10.57
N VAL A 206 2.66 -3.72 -10.94
CA VAL A 206 3.63 -4.29 -11.88
C VAL A 206 3.04 -4.32 -13.29
N VAL A 207 3.71 -3.65 -14.21
CA VAL A 207 3.36 -3.63 -15.64
C VAL A 207 4.44 -4.35 -16.44
N LEU A 208 4.02 -5.34 -17.23
CA LEU A 208 4.86 -5.97 -18.25
C LEU A 208 4.67 -5.19 -19.58
N THR A 209 5.74 -4.59 -20.06
CA THR A 209 5.74 -3.81 -21.30
C THR A 209 5.72 -4.71 -22.55
N LYS A 210 5.42 -4.13 -23.69
CA LYS A 210 5.41 -4.87 -24.98
C LYS A 210 6.76 -5.50 -25.35
N ASP A 211 7.84 -4.92 -24.86
CA ASP A 211 9.21 -5.42 -25.08
C ASP A 211 9.72 -6.26 -23.89
N ASN A 212 8.81 -6.73 -23.02
CA ASN A 212 9.07 -7.57 -21.85
C ASN A 212 9.89 -6.89 -20.73
N ARG A 213 9.93 -5.58 -20.62
CA ARG A 213 10.47 -4.92 -19.43
C ARG A 213 9.46 -4.93 -18.29
N ILE A 214 9.97 -4.93 -17.09
CA ILE A 214 9.16 -4.75 -15.89
C ILE A 214 9.22 -3.27 -15.50
N VAL A 215 8.05 -2.68 -15.36
CA VAL A 215 7.85 -1.35 -14.77
C VAL A 215 6.98 -1.51 -13.53
N VAL A 216 7.36 -0.88 -12.42
CA VAL A 216 6.58 -0.87 -11.19
C VAL A 216 6.23 0.56 -10.83
N TYR A 217 4.93 0.84 -10.66
CA TYR A 217 4.43 2.11 -10.16
C TYR A 217 4.04 1.99 -8.69
N MET A 218 4.35 3.03 -7.89
CA MET A 218 4.19 2.99 -6.43
C MET A 218 3.82 4.36 -5.90
N GLY A 219 2.93 4.39 -4.89
CA GLY A 219 2.59 5.57 -4.10
C GLY A 219 3.35 5.59 -2.77
N ASP A 220 3.68 6.78 -2.28
CA ASP A 220 4.24 7.02 -0.95
C ASP A 220 3.16 7.70 -0.10
N ASP A 221 2.48 6.94 0.77
CA ASP A 221 1.37 7.44 1.57
C ASP A 221 1.83 8.37 2.69
N GLU A 222 2.15 9.59 2.32
CA GLU A 222 2.35 10.68 3.26
C GLU A 222 1.99 12.02 2.61
N ARG A 223 1.52 12.96 3.40
CA ARG A 223 1.18 14.31 2.97
C ARG A 223 2.39 15.02 2.36
N GLY A 224 2.28 15.38 1.08
CA GLY A 224 3.34 16.08 0.37
C GLY A 224 4.47 15.20 -0.15
N GLU A 225 4.32 13.89 -0.08
CA GLU A 225 5.26 12.92 -0.69
C GLU A 225 4.88 12.58 -2.14
N PHE A 226 5.49 11.59 -2.74
CA PHE A 226 5.64 11.49 -4.18
C PHE A 226 5.09 10.17 -4.75
N VAL A 227 4.98 10.15 -6.08
CA VAL A 227 4.71 8.96 -6.88
C VAL A 227 6.01 8.51 -7.54
N TYR A 228 6.26 7.21 -7.54
CA TYR A 228 7.47 6.62 -8.06
C TYR A 228 7.22 5.65 -9.19
N LYS A 229 8.21 5.52 -10.07
CA LYS A 229 8.30 4.49 -11.10
C LYS A 229 9.66 3.80 -10.97
N PHE A 230 9.67 2.49 -10.98
CA PHE A 230 10.86 1.68 -11.16
C PHE A 230 10.81 1.01 -12.52
N MET A 231 11.95 0.93 -13.21
CA MET A 231 12.09 0.19 -14.46
C MET A 231 13.28 -0.77 -14.34
N ALA A 232 13.03 -2.06 -14.50
CA ALA A 232 14.07 -3.08 -14.44
C ALA A 232 15.05 -2.94 -15.62
N ASP A 233 16.34 -3.19 -15.35
CA ASP A 233 17.38 -3.17 -16.40
C ASP A 233 17.26 -4.39 -17.32
N LYS A 234 16.94 -5.55 -16.76
CA LYS A 234 16.76 -6.79 -17.52
C LYS A 234 15.30 -7.00 -17.94
N LYS A 235 15.09 -7.79 -18.98
CA LYS A 235 13.77 -8.15 -19.47
C LYS A 235 13.26 -9.42 -18.79
N PHE A 236 11.95 -9.51 -18.66
CA PHE A 236 11.26 -10.72 -18.26
C PHE A 236 11.38 -11.77 -19.39
N GLU A 237 11.79 -12.98 -19.02
CA GLU A 237 11.89 -14.13 -19.92
C GLU A 237 10.97 -15.24 -19.43
N PRO A 238 9.89 -15.56 -20.17
CA PRO A 238 8.99 -16.63 -19.78
C PRO A 238 9.73 -17.95 -19.57
N LYS A 239 9.40 -18.68 -18.49
CA LYS A 239 9.99 -19.97 -18.11
C LYS A 239 11.44 -19.91 -17.62
N CYS A 240 12.05 -18.75 -17.55
CA CYS A 240 13.36 -18.53 -16.94
C CYS A 240 13.24 -18.11 -15.47
N ASP A 241 14.35 -18.13 -14.75
CA ASP A 241 14.43 -17.53 -13.42
C ASP A 241 14.42 -16.01 -13.53
N ASN A 242 13.32 -15.41 -13.11
CA ASN A 242 13.11 -13.97 -13.09
C ASN A 242 13.23 -13.37 -11.68
N SER A 243 13.70 -14.15 -10.72
CA SER A 243 13.72 -13.77 -9.30
C SER A 243 14.58 -12.55 -8.97
N ASN A 244 15.43 -12.08 -9.88
CA ASN A 244 16.33 -10.95 -9.69
C ASN A 244 15.93 -9.69 -10.48
N LEU A 245 14.78 -9.69 -11.16
CA LEU A 245 14.34 -8.55 -11.98
C LEU A 245 14.05 -7.27 -11.17
N LEU A 246 13.78 -7.42 -9.88
CA LEU A 246 13.54 -6.29 -8.97
C LEU A 246 14.78 -5.91 -8.13
N GLU A 247 15.96 -6.37 -8.50
CA GLU A 247 17.22 -6.04 -7.80
C GLU A 247 18.00 -4.91 -8.47
N ASP A 248 17.93 -4.84 -9.81
CA ASP A 248 18.63 -3.85 -10.62
C ASP A 248 17.68 -3.14 -11.57
N GLY A 249 17.80 -1.82 -11.58
CA GLY A 249 16.96 -0.96 -12.40
C GLY A 249 17.17 0.51 -12.07
N THR A 250 16.31 1.31 -12.66
CA THR A 250 16.29 2.76 -12.48
C THR A 250 15.02 3.17 -11.76
N LEU A 251 15.17 4.00 -10.74
CA LEU A 251 14.07 4.60 -9.98
C LEU A 251 13.82 6.04 -10.48
N TYR A 252 12.56 6.43 -10.52
CA TYR A 252 12.11 7.75 -10.96
C TYR A 252 11.07 8.30 -10.00
N ALA A 253 10.97 9.64 -9.91
CA ALA A 253 9.87 10.34 -9.24
C ALA A 253 9.03 11.12 -10.25
N GLY A 254 7.73 11.22 -10.04
CA GLY A 254 6.78 11.83 -10.96
C GLY A 254 6.76 13.36 -10.86
N LYS A 255 6.84 14.04 -12.02
CA LYS A 255 6.58 15.46 -12.17
C LYS A 255 5.31 15.66 -12.99
N PHE A 256 4.29 16.28 -12.41
CA PHE A 256 2.98 16.55 -13.01
C PHE A 256 2.88 18.06 -13.28
N ASN A 257 2.87 18.46 -14.54
CA ASN A 257 2.89 19.87 -14.96
C ASN A 257 1.46 20.41 -15.09
N GLU A 258 1.31 21.72 -14.99
CA GLU A 258 0.01 22.42 -15.06
C GLU A 258 -0.71 22.28 -16.41
N ASP A 259 0.05 22.07 -17.49
CA ASP A 259 -0.47 21.89 -18.85
C ASP A 259 -0.99 20.47 -19.15
N GLY A 260 -1.00 19.57 -18.15
CA GLY A 260 -1.41 18.16 -18.30
C GLY A 260 -0.31 17.26 -18.88
N SER A 261 0.89 17.77 -19.13
CA SER A 261 2.08 16.95 -19.39
C SER A 261 2.71 16.45 -18.08
N GLY A 262 3.51 15.41 -18.16
CA GLY A 262 4.28 14.93 -17.01
C GLY A 262 5.56 14.24 -17.44
N ASN A 263 6.49 14.15 -16.47
CA ASN A 263 7.81 13.58 -16.68
C ASN A 263 8.20 12.67 -15.52
N TRP A 264 8.83 11.55 -15.81
CA TRP A 264 9.51 10.71 -14.84
C TRP A 264 10.95 11.20 -14.67
N MET A 265 11.20 11.86 -13.55
CA MET A 265 12.51 12.42 -13.19
C MET A 265 13.39 11.29 -12.65
N ILE A 266 14.53 11.03 -13.33
CA ILE A 266 15.45 9.97 -12.94
C ILE A 266 16.08 10.28 -11.57
N LEU A 267 16.16 9.25 -10.71
CA LEU A 267 16.87 9.31 -9.43
C LEU A 267 18.21 8.59 -9.57
N ASP A 268 19.23 9.32 -9.99
CA ASP A 268 20.61 8.84 -10.11
C ASP A 268 21.61 9.80 -9.44
N GLU A 269 22.87 9.42 -9.44
CA GLU A 269 23.93 10.23 -8.83
C GLU A 269 24.08 11.61 -9.50
N LYS A 270 23.85 11.67 -10.80
CA LYS A 270 23.97 12.93 -11.56
C LYS A 270 22.87 13.91 -11.21
N SER A 271 21.63 13.46 -11.10
CA SER A 271 20.45 14.30 -10.82
C SER A 271 20.31 14.67 -9.36
N THR A 272 20.74 13.79 -8.45
CA THR A 272 20.51 13.92 -7.01
C THR A 272 21.78 14.28 -6.21
N GLY A 273 22.98 13.99 -6.73
CA GLY A 273 24.23 14.06 -6.00
C GLY A 273 24.36 12.95 -4.92
N MET A 274 23.51 11.90 -4.95
CA MET A 274 23.46 10.80 -4.00
C MET A 274 23.90 9.51 -4.69
N LYS A 275 24.62 8.63 -3.95
CA LYS A 275 24.98 7.30 -4.44
C LYS A 275 23.73 6.41 -4.58
N LYS A 276 23.75 5.40 -5.47
CA LYS A 276 22.60 4.51 -5.73
C LYS A 276 22.05 3.85 -4.44
N ALA A 277 22.91 3.37 -3.56
CA ALA A 277 22.51 2.82 -2.25
C ALA A 277 21.82 3.87 -1.36
N GLU A 278 22.32 5.08 -1.34
CA GLU A 278 21.77 6.20 -0.58
C GLU A 278 20.39 6.61 -1.11
N ILE A 279 20.21 6.69 -2.44
CA ILE A 279 18.94 6.95 -3.08
C ILE A 279 17.90 5.90 -2.65
N CYS A 280 18.27 4.62 -2.62
CA CYS A 280 17.37 3.54 -2.22
C CYS A 280 16.97 3.56 -0.74
N VAL A 281 17.79 4.17 0.14
CA VAL A 281 17.50 4.33 1.56
C VAL A 281 16.81 5.67 1.86
N TYR A 282 17.18 6.73 1.18
CA TYR A 282 16.66 8.08 1.37
C TYR A 282 15.94 8.60 0.12
N THR A 283 15.02 7.77 -0.38
CA THR A 283 14.30 7.99 -1.65
C THR A 283 13.50 9.29 -1.66
N ARG A 284 12.87 9.67 -0.54
CA ARG A 284 12.13 10.94 -0.38
C ARG A 284 13.02 12.15 -0.61
N GLN A 285 14.25 12.12 -0.06
CA GLN A 285 15.23 13.20 -0.24
C GLN A 285 15.69 13.27 -1.70
N ALA A 286 15.93 12.13 -2.33
CA ALA A 286 16.30 12.06 -3.74
C ALA A 286 15.21 12.66 -4.64
N ALA A 287 13.93 12.32 -4.39
CA ALA A 287 12.79 12.87 -5.13
C ALA A 287 12.63 14.39 -4.93
N SER A 288 12.89 14.89 -3.73
CA SER A 288 12.88 16.34 -3.45
C SER A 288 13.97 17.08 -4.25
N LYS A 289 15.16 16.49 -4.44
CA LYS A 289 16.26 17.09 -5.20
C LYS A 289 15.96 17.24 -6.69
N VAL A 290 15.09 16.42 -7.25
CA VAL A 290 14.65 16.51 -8.64
C VAL A 290 13.34 17.30 -8.82
N ASN A 291 12.85 17.96 -7.75
CA ASN A 291 11.61 18.75 -7.75
C ASN A 291 10.39 17.95 -8.23
N ALA A 292 10.24 16.70 -7.77
CA ALA A 292 9.04 15.90 -7.99
C ALA A 292 7.78 16.63 -7.47
N THR A 293 6.61 16.34 -8.02
CA THR A 293 5.36 16.96 -7.59
C THR A 293 4.88 16.38 -6.27
N THR A 294 4.68 17.26 -5.28
CA THR A 294 4.11 16.85 -3.98
C THR A 294 2.63 16.50 -4.12
N MET A 295 2.22 15.37 -3.54
CA MET A 295 0.89 14.79 -3.68
C MET A 295 0.09 14.76 -2.38
N ASP A 296 -1.21 14.50 -2.50
CA ASP A 296 -2.16 14.38 -1.37
C ASP A 296 -2.28 12.93 -0.93
N ARG A 297 -1.22 12.39 -0.29
CA ARG A 297 -1.14 11.00 0.15
C ARG A 297 -1.40 10.03 -1.02
N PRO A 298 -0.37 9.71 -1.82
CA PRO A 298 -0.47 8.73 -2.90
C PRO A 298 -0.70 7.33 -2.35
N GLU A 299 -1.87 6.80 -2.64
CA GLU A 299 -2.31 5.46 -2.25
C GLU A 299 -2.07 4.45 -3.38
N TRP A 300 -3.06 3.62 -3.68
CA TRP A 300 -2.92 2.59 -4.68
C TRP A 300 -2.79 3.13 -6.10
N VAL A 301 -1.93 2.48 -6.85
CA VAL A 301 -1.79 2.63 -8.30
C VAL A 301 -2.40 1.40 -8.98
N ALA A 302 -3.14 1.59 -10.06
CA ALA A 302 -3.70 0.49 -10.85
C ALA A 302 -3.51 0.72 -12.36
N SER A 303 -3.10 -0.32 -13.09
CA SER A 303 -2.99 -0.31 -14.54
C SER A 303 -4.26 -0.83 -15.21
N HIS A 304 -4.72 -0.13 -16.24
CA HIS A 304 -5.89 -0.57 -17.00
C HIS A 304 -5.53 -1.83 -17.82
N PRO A 305 -6.31 -2.94 -17.72
CA PRO A 305 -5.91 -4.22 -18.32
C PRO A 305 -5.91 -4.23 -19.85
N LEU A 306 -6.63 -3.30 -20.49
CA LEU A 306 -6.81 -3.24 -21.95
C LEU A 306 -6.19 -2.01 -22.61
N LYS A 307 -5.68 -1.05 -21.83
CA LYS A 307 -5.13 0.22 -22.30
C LYS A 307 -3.86 0.56 -21.54
N SER A 308 -2.98 1.35 -22.13
CA SER A 308 -1.81 1.89 -21.43
C SER A 308 -2.18 3.10 -20.56
N GLU A 309 -3.15 2.94 -19.68
CA GLU A 309 -3.62 3.94 -18.73
C GLU A 309 -3.28 3.49 -17.31
N ILE A 310 -2.78 4.41 -16.50
CA ILE A 310 -2.49 4.19 -15.08
C ILE A 310 -3.35 5.14 -14.25
N TYR A 311 -3.89 4.65 -13.17
CA TYR A 311 -4.71 5.38 -12.22
C TYR A 311 -4.05 5.39 -10.86
N LEU A 312 -4.18 6.50 -10.13
CA LEU A 312 -3.64 6.67 -8.79
C LEU A 312 -4.69 7.32 -7.89
N ALA A 313 -4.95 6.72 -6.76
CA ALA A 313 -5.70 7.32 -5.68
C ALA A 313 -4.83 8.32 -4.90
N LEU A 314 -5.38 9.51 -4.65
CA LEU A 314 -4.84 10.51 -3.73
C LEU A 314 -5.89 10.72 -2.66
N THR A 315 -5.64 10.19 -1.46
CA THR A 315 -6.74 9.96 -0.51
C THR A 315 -7.25 11.22 0.16
N ASN A 316 -6.40 12.04 0.71
CA ASN A 316 -6.74 13.34 1.30
C ASN A 316 -5.46 14.09 1.75
N ASN A 317 -5.56 15.39 2.02
CA ASN A 317 -4.47 16.16 2.62
C ASN A 317 -4.98 17.44 3.29
N SER A 318 -5.23 17.39 4.59
CA SER A 318 -5.65 18.53 5.37
C SER A 318 -4.60 19.66 5.48
N ASN A 319 -3.35 19.41 5.05
CA ASN A 319 -2.26 20.39 5.06
C ASN A 319 -2.01 21.04 3.69
N ARG A 320 -2.70 20.61 2.63
CA ARG A 320 -2.52 21.19 1.30
C ARG A 320 -2.84 22.70 1.31
N GLY A 321 -1.92 23.50 0.82
CA GLY A 321 -2.04 24.96 0.78
C GLY A 321 -1.77 25.70 2.09
N LYS A 322 -1.37 24.99 3.17
CA LYS A 322 -1.04 25.63 4.47
C LYS A 322 0.43 26.04 4.59
N SER A 323 1.29 25.56 3.71
CA SER A 323 2.72 25.92 3.70
C SER A 323 3.29 25.84 2.29
N ASP A 324 4.43 26.49 2.08
CA ASP A 324 5.17 26.45 0.82
C ASP A 324 5.69 25.06 0.48
N ALA A 325 5.82 24.18 1.48
CA ALA A 325 6.21 22.79 1.26
C ALA A 325 5.09 21.94 0.60
N MET A 326 3.84 22.36 0.71
CA MET A 326 2.66 21.69 0.18
C MET A 326 1.74 22.66 -0.56
N PRO A 327 2.21 23.37 -1.61
CA PRO A 327 1.38 24.33 -2.34
C PRO A 327 0.24 23.60 -3.07
N ILE A 328 -0.85 24.34 -3.30
CA ILE A 328 -1.86 23.89 -4.28
C ILE A 328 -1.17 23.77 -5.63
N ASN A 329 -1.44 22.71 -6.36
CA ASN A 329 -0.92 22.48 -7.71
C ASN A 329 -1.97 21.80 -8.58
N ALA A 330 -1.70 21.65 -9.87
CA ALA A 330 -2.69 21.11 -10.80
C ALA A 330 -3.18 19.69 -10.46
N ALA A 331 -2.31 18.83 -9.91
CA ALA A 331 -2.68 17.48 -9.49
C ALA A 331 -3.43 17.47 -8.14
N ASN A 332 -3.28 18.53 -7.33
CA ASN A 332 -3.87 18.68 -6.00
C ASN A 332 -4.50 20.08 -5.88
N PRO A 333 -5.67 20.30 -6.55
CA PRO A 333 -6.21 21.65 -6.77
C PRO A 333 -6.99 22.21 -5.59
N ARG A 334 -7.20 21.43 -4.52
CA ARG A 334 -8.02 21.84 -3.37
C ARG A 334 -7.16 22.10 -2.14
N ALA A 335 -7.30 23.30 -1.56
CA ALA A 335 -6.78 23.55 -0.21
C ALA A 335 -7.46 22.62 0.80
N GLU A 336 -6.73 22.22 1.83
CA GLU A 336 -7.22 21.36 2.91
C GLU A 336 -8.09 20.20 2.42
N ASN A 337 -7.60 19.50 1.40
CA ASN A 337 -8.34 18.47 0.68
C ASN A 337 -8.83 17.34 1.59
N LYS A 338 -10.12 17.34 1.94
CA LYS A 338 -10.76 16.39 2.85
C LYS A 338 -11.25 15.13 2.15
N TYR A 339 -11.41 15.17 0.81
CA TYR A 339 -12.16 14.16 0.08
C TYR A 339 -11.30 13.30 -0.84
N GLY A 340 -10.15 13.83 -1.31
CA GLY A 340 -9.30 13.11 -2.24
C GLY A 340 -9.77 13.12 -3.70
N GLN A 341 -8.96 12.55 -4.56
CA GLN A 341 -9.17 12.46 -6.00
C GLN A 341 -8.49 11.22 -6.58
N ILE A 342 -8.85 10.88 -7.81
CA ILE A 342 -8.12 9.91 -8.63
C ILE A 342 -7.57 10.64 -9.84
N ILE A 343 -6.27 10.53 -10.06
CA ILE A 343 -5.62 10.99 -11.28
C ILE A 343 -5.38 9.83 -12.23
N ARG A 344 -5.28 10.13 -13.54
CA ARG A 344 -4.96 9.17 -14.58
C ARG A 344 -3.83 9.72 -15.43
N TRP A 345 -2.90 8.85 -15.83
CA TRP A 345 -1.92 9.22 -16.86
C TRP A 345 -1.80 8.15 -17.93
N ILE A 346 -1.37 8.60 -19.11
CA ILE A 346 -1.10 7.77 -20.28
C ILE A 346 0.36 8.03 -20.67
N PRO A 347 1.22 7.00 -20.64
CA PRO A 347 2.60 7.12 -21.11
C PRO A 347 2.65 7.56 -22.59
N GLU A 348 3.65 8.34 -22.93
CA GLU A 348 3.88 8.75 -24.32
C GLU A 348 4.01 7.52 -25.23
N ASN A 349 3.38 7.55 -26.39
CA ASN A 349 3.30 6.45 -27.36
C ASN A 349 2.70 5.14 -26.77
N ASN A 350 1.96 5.20 -25.68
CA ASN A 350 1.48 4.05 -24.92
C ASN A 350 2.61 3.10 -24.47
N ASP A 351 3.78 3.64 -24.21
CA ASP A 351 4.97 2.91 -23.80
C ASP A 351 5.36 3.26 -22.35
N HIS A 352 5.19 2.31 -21.45
CA HIS A 352 5.50 2.47 -20.02
C HIS A 352 7.00 2.68 -19.74
N THR A 353 7.88 2.45 -20.72
CA THR A 353 9.31 2.77 -20.59
C THR A 353 9.59 4.25 -20.84
N SER A 354 8.66 4.99 -21.49
CA SER A 354 8.82 6.43 -21.73
C SER A 354 8.97 7.22 -20.43
N ASN A 355 9.79 8.26 -20.48
CA ASN A 355 9.91 9.22 -19.39
C ASN A 355 8.84 10.31 -19.44
N ASN A 356 8.04 10.38 -20.49
CA ASN A 356 7.00 11.37 -20.67
C ASN A 356 5.62 10.72 -20.58
N PHE A 357 4.65 11.48 -20.11
CA PHE A 357 3.25 11.10 -20.08
C PHE A 357 2.32 12.31 -20.18
N LYS A 358 1.06 12.05 -20.50
CA LYS A 358 -0.04 13.00 -20.34
C LYS A 358 -0.91 12.56 -19.18
N TRP A 359 -1.43 13.51 -18.42
CA TRP A 359 -2.25 13.20 -17.24
C TRP A 359 -3.46 14.12 -17.10
N GLU A 360 -4.45 13.68 -16.34
CA GLU A 360 -5.62 14.45 -15.96
C GLU A 360 -6.13 14.02 -14.57
N ILE A 361 -6.94 14.85 -13.97
CA ILE A 361 -7.79 14.41 -12.85
C ILE A 361 -8.94 13.60 -13.45
N PHE A 362 -8.97 12.30 -13.13
CA PHE A 362 -10.04 11.41 -13.57
C PHE A 362 -11.35 11.73 -12.84
N LEU A 363 -11.27 11.92 -11.52
CA LEU A 363 -12.38 12.37 -10.68
C LEU A 363 -11.90 13.08 -9.40
N LEU A 364 -12.69 14.00 -8.90
CA LEU A 364 -12.63 14.54 -7.56
C LEU A 364 -13.73 13.87 -6.72
N ALA A 365 -13.37 13.21 -5.62
CA ALA A 365 -14.34 12.79 -4.62
C ALA A 365 -14.89 14.02 -3.88
N GLY A 366 -16.07 13.92 -3.28
CA GLY A 366 -16.66 15.08 -2.61
C GLY A 366 -18.05 14.82 -2.06
N ASN A 367 -18.66 15.90 -1.55
CA ASN A 367 -20.01 15.85 -0.98
C ASN A 367 -20.91 16.96 -1.55
N PRO A 368 -21.67 16.69 -2.61
CA PRO A 368 -22.60 17.66 -3.20
C PRO A 368 -23.83 17.94 -2.34
N LYS A 369 -24.04 17.19 -1.25
CA LYS A 369 -25.14 17.46 -0.29
C LYS A 369 -24.86 18.71 0.52
N VAL A 370 -23.59 18.97 0.86
CA VAL A 370 -23.18 20.06 1.77
C VAL A 370 -22.33 21.14 1.10
N HIS A 371 -21.82 20.90 -0.11
CA HIS A 371 -20.97 21.83 -0.85
C HIS A 371 -21.48 22.13 -2.24
N ALA A 372 -21.27 23.36 -2.70
CA ALA A 372 -21.52 23.81 -4.08
C ALA A 372 -20.22 24.16 -4.85
N ASN A 373 -19.05 24.11 -4.20
CA ASN A 373 -17.72 24.42 -4.75
C ASN A 373 -16.97 23.14 -5.14
N PRO A 374 -15.67 23.18 -5.46
CA PRO A 374 -14.90 21.95 -5.79
C PRO A 374 -14.97 20.82 -4.76
N ASN A 375 -15.35 21.11 -3.50
CA ASN A 375 -15.58 20.08 -2.49
C ASN A 375 -16.88 19.28 -2.70
N ALA A 376 -17.77 19.72 -3.57
CA ALA A 376 -18.89 18.89 -4.06
C ALA A 376 -18.42 17.69 -4.88
N GLY A 377 -17.20 17.71 -5.40
CA GLY A 377 -16.64 16.68 -6.27
C GLY A 377 -16.85 16.98 -7.75
N SER A 378 -16.44 16.04 -8.60
CA SER A 378 -16.64 16.10 -10.05
C SER A 378 -18.15 16.06 -10.39
N LYS A 379 -18.52 16.52 -11.61
CA LYS A 379 -19.94 16.59 -12.07
C LYS A 379 -20.69 15.25 -12.03
N ASN A 380 -19.98 14.12 -12.05
CA ASN A 380 -20.50 12.76 -11.94
C ASN A 380 -20.64 12.27 -10.50
N ILE A 381 -20.21 13.06 -9.51
CA ILE A 381 -20.48 12.82 -8.09
C ILE A 381 -21.84 13.41 -7.73
N THR A 382 -22.69 12.57 -7.18
CA THR A 382 -24.07 12.89 -6.79
C THR A 382 -24.31 12.46 -5.35
N VAL A 383 -25.43 12.84 -4.76
CA VAL A 383 -25.83 12.41 -3.41
C VAL A 383 -25.92 10.87 -3.29
N GLN A 384 -26.12 10.16 -4.41
CA GLN A 384 -26.25 8.70 -4.39
C GLN A 384 -24.90 7.94 -4.44
N ASN A 385 -23.84 8.60 -4.94
CA ASN A 385 -22.52 7.98 -5.12
C ASN A 385 -21.36 8.78 -4.51
N MET A 386 -21.67 9.80 -3.70
CA MET A 386 -20.66 10.61 -2.99
C MET A 386 -19.85 9.75 -2.02
N PHE A 387 -18.56 10.06 -1.94
CA PHE A 387 -17.60 9.38 -1.07
C PHE A 387 -16.42 10.29 -0.75
N ASN A 388 -15.58 9.87 0.18
CA ASN A 388 -14.32 10.51 0.50
C ASN A 388 -13.19 9.47 0.59
N SER A 389 -11.97 9.97 0.52
CA SER A 389 -10.74 9.22 0.75
C SER A 389 -10.68 7.92 -0.07
N PRO A 390 -10.61 8.03 -1.43
CA PRO A 390 -10.27 6.88 -2.26
C PRO A 390 -8.89 6.37 -1.85
N ASP A 391 -8.80 5.07 -1.68
CA ASP A 391 -7.62 4.37 -1.18
C ASP A 391 -7.28 3.22 -2.13
N GLY A 392 -7.80 2.01 -1.85
CA GLY A 392 -7.66 0.87 -2.73
C GLY A 392 -8.34 1.07 -4.08
N ILE A 393 -7.60 0.89 -5.17
CA ILE A 393 -8.15 0.86 -6.52
C ILE A 393 -7.65 -0.35 -7.29
N GLY A 394 -8.48 -0.86 -8.20
CA GLY A 394 -8.12 -2.00 -9.04
C GLY A 394 -9.06 -2.16 -10.21
N PHE A 395 -8.65 -2.95 -11.20
CA PHE A 395 -9.45 -3.21 -12.38
C PHE A 395 -9.96 -4.64 -12.42
N ASP A 396 -11.16 -4.82 -12.94
CA ASP A 396 -11.57 -6.12 -13.47
C ASP A 396 -11.04 -6.33 -14.91
N SER A 397 -11.22 -7.52 -15.44
CA SER A 397 -10.70 -7.89 -16.76
C SER A 397 -11.35 -7.14 -17.94
N LYS A 398 -12.43 -6.41 -17.70
CA LYS A 398 -13.13 -5.59 -18.72
C LYS A 398 -12.80 -4.11 -18.63
N GLY A 399 -11.95 -3.72 -17.66
CA GLY A 399 -11.51 -2.34 -17.49
C GLY A 399 -12.47 -1.46 -16.70
N VAL A 400 -13.33 -2.04 -15.87
CA VAL A 400 -14.07 -1.30 -14.85
C VAL A 400 -13.15 -1.01 -13.68
N LEU A 401 -13.06 0.24 -13.30
CA LEU A 401 -12.28 0.68 -12.14
C LEU A 401 -13.10 0.47 -10.86
N TRP A 402 -12.59 -0.35 -9.95
CA TRP A 402 -13.10 -0.52 -8.60
C TRP A 402 -12.39 0.44 -7.67
N ILE A 403 -13.13 1.10 -6.76
CA ILE A 403 -12.64 2.12 -5.85
C ILE A 403 -13.08 1.72 -4.44
N GLN A 404 -12.15 1.62 -3.52
CA GLN A 404 -12.36 1.33 -2.11
C GLN A 404 -12.01 2.57 -1.29
N THR A 405 -12.57 2.72 -0.10
CA THR A 405 -12.36 3.92 0.71
C THR A 405 -11.86 3.56 2.10
N ASP A 406 -10.93 4.40 2.60
CA ASP A 406 -10.53 4.51 3.99
C ASP A 406 -10.71 5.96 4.46
N GLY A 407 -11.95 6.36 4.63
CA GLY A 407 -12.30 7.74 4.89
C GLY A 407 -13.08 7.96 6.18
N ASN A 408 -13.41 9.21 6.36
CA ASN A 408 -14.22 9.63 7.50
C ASN A 408 -15.64 9.07 7.41
N TYR A 409 -16.03 8.28 8.39
CA TYR A 409 -17.32 7.63 8.54
C TYR A 409 -18.26 8.30 9.56
N SER A 410 -17.92 9.50 10.04
CA SER A 410 -18.72 10.21 11.07
C SER A 410 -20.15 10.53 10.61
N ASN A 411 -20.37 10.60 9.31
CA ASN A 411 -21.65 10.96 8.70
C ASN A 411 -22.19 12.30 9.18
N LYS A 412 -21.30 13.26 9.53
CA LYS A 412 -21.62 14.58 10.07
C LYS A 412 -20.81 15.67 9.39
N GLY A 413 -21.34 16.91 9.40
CA GLY A 413 -20.65 18.09 8.85
C GLY A 413 -20.25 17.89 7.39
N ASP A 414 -19.00 18.08 7.05
CA ASP A 414 -18.47 17.90 5.68
C ASP A 414 -18.77 16.52 5.08
N PHE A 415 -18.95 15.50 5.92
CA PHE A 415 -19.17 14.11 5.53
C PHE A 415 -20.63 13.65 5.68
N GLU A 416 -21.56 14.58 5.90
CA GLU A 416 -22.98 14.26 6.09
C GLU A 416 -23.58 13.52 4.89
N GLY A 417 -24.22 12.37 5.16
CA GLY A 417 -24.88 11.52 4.17
C GLY A 417 -23.96 10.56 3.42
N GLN A 418 -22.64 10.57 3.67
CA GLN A 418 -21.73 9.62 3.02
C GLN A 418 -21.81 8.20 3.65
N GLY A 419 -21.99 8.12 4.96
CA GLY A 419 -22.06 6.85 5.69
C GLY A 419 -20.69 6.22 5.93
N ASN A 420 -20.66 4.90 6.09
CA ASN A 420 -19.43 4.12 6.31
C ASN A 420 -18.59 4.00 5.03
N ASN A 421 -17.35 3.56 5.21
CA ASN A 421 -16.46 3.21 4.12
C ASN A 421 -17.09 2.18 3.19
N MET A 422 -16.77 2.28 1.91
CA MET A 422 -17.52 1.64 0.84
C MET A 422 -16.65 1.21 -0.32
N MET A 423 -17.24 0.44 -1.20
CA MET A 423 -16.68 0.11 -2.51
C MET A 423 -17.60 0.65 -3.61
N LEU A 424 -17.01 1.31 -4.58
CA LEU A 424 -17.68 1.82 -5.77
C LEU A 424 -17.02 1.22 -7.01
N TYR A 425 -17.68 1.37 -8.15
CA TYR A 425 -17.10 1.08 -9.45
C TYR A 425 -17.37 2.19 -10.44
N ALA A 426 -16.42 2.40 -11.34
CA ALA A 426 -16.47 3.45 -12.35
C ALA A 426 -16.18 2.88 -13.74
N ASP A 427 -17.02 3.25 -14.71
CA ASP A 427 -16.71 3.06 -16.12
C ASP A 427 -15.73 4.12 -16.58
N THR A 428 -14.56 3.71 -17.05
CA THR A 428 -13.46 4.62 -17.37
C THR A 428 -13.69 5.48 -18.61
N ASN A 429 -14.63 5.12 -19.48
CA ASN A 429 -14.98 5.90 -20.69
C ASN A 429 -16.07 6.94 -20.38
N SER A 430 -17.19 6.52 -19.80
CA SER A 430 -18.32 7.43 -19.49
C SER A 430 -18.14 8.18 -18.18
N LYS A 431 -17.18 7.80 -17.35
CA LYS A 431 -16.96 8.29 -15.98
C LYS A 431 -18.19 8.14 -15.07
N LYS A 432 -19.11 7.20 -15.39
CA LYS A 432 -20.25 6.86 -14.52
C LYS A 432 -19.76 6.07 -13.32
N ILE A 433 -20.18 6.49 -12.12
CA ILE A 433 -19.78 5.87 -10.85
C ILE A 433 -21.03 5.35 -10.15
N LYS A 434 -20.93 4.14 -9.58
CA LYS A 434 -21.99 3.54 -8.76
C LYS A 434 -21.42 2.95 -7.49
N ARG A 435 -22.17 3.03 -6.40
CA ARG A 435 -21.87 2.36 -5.14
C ARG A 435 -22.19 0.87 -5.29
N PHE A 436 -21.28 0.02 -4.86
CA PHE A 436 -21.40 -1.44 -4.93
C PHE A 436 -21.74 -2.05 -3.57
N LEU A 437 -20.93 -1.73 -2.55
CA LEU A 437 -21.16 -2.17 -1.18
C LEU A 437 -20.80 -1.06 -0.18
N VAL A 438 -21.33 -1.19 1.02
CA VAL A 438 -20.98 -0.38 2.19
C VAL A 438 -20.52 -1.35 3.28
N GLY A 439 -19.42 -1.02 3.92
CA GLY A 439 -18.82 -1.81 4.99
C GLY A 439 -19.55 -1.71 6.32
N PRO A 440 -19.22 -2.56 7.29
CA PRO A 440 -19.67 -2.42 8.67
C PRO A 440 -19.14 -1.13 9.31
N VAL A 441 -19.64 -0.81 10.50
CA VAL A 441 -19.27 0.42 11.22
C VAL A 441 -17.77 0.47 11.45
N ALA A 442 -17.18 1.65 11.18
CA ALA A 442 -15.77 1.96 11.43
C ALA A 442 -14.80 0.90 10.89
N CYS A 443 -15.06 0.40 9.69
CA CYS A 443 -14.11 -0.43 8.95
C CYS A 443 -13.51 0.37 7.79
N GLU A 444 -12.40 -0.09 7.30
CA GLU A 444 -11.91 0.18 5.96
C GLU A 444 -12.39 -0.90 5.00
N ILE A 445 -12.64 -0.54 3.73
CA ILE A 445 -12.85 -1.49 2.66
C ILE A 445 -11.59 -1.49 1.78
N THR A 446 -10.88 -2.59 1.76
CA THR A 446 -9.56 -2.70 1.14
C THR A 446 -9.36 -4.04 0.45
N GLY A 447 -8.26 -4.17 -0.28
CA GLY A 447 -7.86 -5.41 -0.93
C GLY A 447 -8.88 -5.91 -1.95
N LEU A 448 -8.42 -6.18 -3.15
CA LEU A 448 -9.28 -6.66 -4.24
C LEU A 448 -8.54 -7.72 -5.03
N CYS A 449 -9.12 -8.89 -5.16
CA CYS A 449 -8.72 -9.83 -6.19
C CYS A 449 -9.90 -10.68 -6.67
N PHE A 450 -9.73 -11.30 -7.82
CA PHE A 450 -10.76 -12.15 -8.44
C PHE A 450 -10.27 -13.59 -8.53
N SER A 451 -11.21 -14.54 -8.42
CA SER A 451 -10.94 -15.93 -8.79
C SER A 451 -10.58 -16.02 -10.29
N PRO A 452 -9.81 -17.04 -10.72
CA PRO A 452 -9.42 -17.20 -12.12
C PRO A 452 -10.61 -17.22 -13.09
N ASP A 453 -11.71 -17.87 -12.70
CA ASP A 453 -12.95 -17.91 -13.46
C ASP A 453 -13.79 -16.61 -13.39
N LYS A 454 -13.31 -15.60 -12.65
CA LYS A 454 -13.97 -14.30 -12.45
C LYS A 454 -15.35 -14.36 -11.79
N LYS A 455 -15.73 -15.49 -11.21
CA LYS A 455 -17.05 -15.65 -10.55
C LYS A 455 -17.06 -15.25 -9.09
N THR A 456 -15.89 -15.12 -8.48
CA THR A 456 -15.75 -14.65 -7.10
C THR A 456 -14.82 -13.45 -7.04
N MET A 457 -15.27 -12.42 -6.35
CA MET A 457 -14.48 -11.27 -5.94
C MET A 457 -14.14 -11.44 -4.46
N PHE A 458 -12.88 -11.26 -4.09
CA PHE A 458 -12.43 -11.21 -2.70
C PHE A 458 -12.17 -9.76 -2.31
N VAL A 459 -12.73 -9.34 -1.19
CA VAL A 459 -12.62 -7.98 -0.64
C VAL A 459 -12.25 -8.09 0.84
N GLY A 460 -11.35 -7.22 1.31
CA GLY A 460 -11.02 -7.06 2.72
C GLY A 460 -11.99 -6.12 3.42
N VAL A 461 -12.44 -6.53 4.59
CA VAL A 461 -13.06 -5.66 5.59
C VAL A 461 -12.07 -5.56 6.74
N GLN A 462 -11.39 -4.42 6.85
CA GLN A 462 -10.31 -4.20 7.81
C GLN A 462 -10.85 -3.48 9.06
N HIS A 463 -10.35 -3.85 10.22
CA HIS A 463 -10.59 -3.26 11.55
C HIS A 463 -12.03 -2.80 11.85
N PRO A 464 -13.09 -3.59 11.59
CA PRO A 464 -14.45 -3.19 11.90
C PRO A 464 -14.59 -2.84 13.39
N GLY A 465 -15.22 -1.70 13.69
CA GLY A 465 -15.37 -1.20 15.05
C GLY A 465 -14.15 -0.49 15.62
N GLU A 466 -13.25 0.01 14.77
CA GLU A 466 -12.09 0.78 15.21
C GLU A 466 -12.48 2.03 16.03
N ASP A 467 -11.54 2.57 16.80
CA ASP A 467 -11.72 3.71 17.70
C ASP A 467 -12.82 3.51 18.75
N GLY A 468 -13.08 2.28 19.14
CA GLY A 468 -14.08 1.95 20.17
C GLY A 468 -15.53 2.01 19.68
N ASN A 469 -15.75 2.05 18.36
CA ASN A 469 -17.08 1.96 17.80
C ASN A 469 -17.63 0.51 17.94
N GLU A 470 -18.93 0.40 18.23
CA GLU A 470 -19.55 -0.91 18.37
C GLU A 470 -19.68 -1.63 17.03
N SER A 471 -19.05 -2.79 16.92
CA SER A 471 -19.18 -3.70 15.78
C SER A 471 -19.06 -5.14 16.25
N HIS A 472 -19.85 -6.02 15.65
CA HIS A 472 -19.82 -7.48 15.89
C HIS A 472 -19.55 -8.25 14.59
N PHE A 473 -19.00 -7.57 13.58
CA PHE A 473 -18.66 -8.18 12.29
C PHE A 473 -17.45 -9.15 12.42
N PRO A 474 -17.43 -10.32 11.76
CA PRO A 474 -18.47 -10.89 10.92
C PRO A 474 -19.46 -11.81 11.66
N GLY A 475 -19.23 -12.10 12.93
CA GLY A 475 -19.95 -13.14 13.67
C GLY A 475 -21.35 -12.74 14.13
N GLY A 476 -21.63 -11.45 14.28
CA GLY A 476 -22.88 -10.96 14.85
C GLY A 476 -23.02 -11.24 16.36
N GLY A 477 -24.18 -10.93 16.95
CA GLY A 477 -24.44 -11.12 18.38
C GLY A 477 -23.42 -10.36 19.24
N ASP A 478 -22.85 -11.04 20.25
CA ASP A 478 -21.87 -10.48 21.18
C ASP A 478 -20.41 -10.80 20.80
N THR A 479 -20.16 -11.20 19.53
CA THR A 479 -18.80 -11.54 19.09
C THR A 479 -17.92 -10.32 18.96
N ARG A 480 -16.62 -10.47 19.30
CA ARG A 480 -15.64 -9.40 19.04
C ARG A 480 -15.47 -9.18 17.53
N PRO A 481 -15.32 -7.92 17.09
CA PRO A 481 -15.09 -7.62 15.70
C PRO A 481 -13.75 -8.22 15.22
N ARG A 482 -13.69 -8.58 13.94
CA ARG A 482 -12.49 -9.15 13.31
C ARG A 482 -12.40 -8.71 11.86
N SER A 483 -11.22 -8.30 11.44
CA SER A 483 -10.89 -8.15 10.03
C SER A 483 -11.14 -9.47 9.29
N SER A 484 -11.66 -9.39 8.08
CA SER A 484 -12.12 -10.56 7.35
C SER A 484 -11.92 -10.39 5.84
N VAL A 485 -11.60 -11.48 5.17
CA VAL A 485 -11.70 -11.56 3.70
C VAL A 485 -13.11 -12.07 3.37
N VAL A 486 -13.84 -11.28 2.59
CA VAL A 486 -15.20 -11.60 2.14
C VAL A 486 -15.15 -12.07 0.70
N ALA A 487 -15.73 -13.24 0.42
CA ALA A 487 -15.92 -13.77 -0.93
C ALA A 487 -17.33 -13.40 -1.43
N ILE A 488 -17.40 -12.62 -2.51
CA ILE A 488 -18.64 -12.12 -3.11
C ILE A 488 -18.84 -12.83 -4.45
N SER A 489 -20.01 -13.40 -4.67
CA SER A 489 -20.40 -14.05 -5.93
C SER A 489 -21.74 -13.52 -6.42
N MET A 490 -21.93 -13.51 -7.73
CA MET A 490 -23.22 -13.15 -8.34
C MET A 490 -24.27 -14.25 -8.09
N LYS A 491 -25.52 -13.89 -7.77
CA LYS A 491 -26.60 -14.85 -7.47
C LYS A 491 -26.85 -15.90 -8.56
N ASN A 492 -26.62 -15.54 -9.80
CA ASN A 492 -26.77 -16.41 -10.97
C ASN A 492 -25.48 -17.15 -11.37
N ASN A 493 -24.45 -17.12 -10.52
CA ASN A 493 -23.14 -17.72 -10.76
C ASN A 493 -22.44 -17.24 -12.06
N GLN A 494 -22.78 -16.03 -12.52
CA GLN A 494 -22.09 -15.37 -13.63
C GLN A 494 -20.77 -14.75 -13.15
N ALA A 495 -19.85 -14.56 -14.08
CA ALA A 495 -18.62 -13.82 -13.80
C ALA A 495 -18.95 -12.34 -13.53
N PHE A 496 -18.15 -11.72 -12.67
CA PHE A 496 -18.12 -10.27 -12.57
C PHE A 496 -17.73 -9.68 -13.92
N LEU A 497 -18.39 -8.62 -14.28
CA LEU A 497 -18.26 -8.00 -15.62
C LEU A 497 -16.86 -7.53 -15.92
#